data_037442c6657f7c5580cda58e77ff0904
#
_entry.id   037442c6657f7c5580cda58e77ff0904
#
_cell.length_a   1.000
_cell.length_b   1.000
_cell.length_c   1.000
_cell.angle_alpha   90.00
_cell.angle_beta   90.00
_cell.angle_gamma   90.00
#
_symmetry.space_group_name_H-M   'P 1'
#
loop_
_entity.id
_entity.type
_entity.pdbx_description
1 polymer ?
#
loop_
_entity_poly.entity_id
_entity_poly.type
_entity_poly.pdbx_seq_one_letter_code
_entity_poly.pdbx_strand_id
1 'polypeptide(L)'
;MRLKSKIREKKQKPKPTSTDLKIMEWRYNQFLGEKMTYKEIKKDPTNQTFLVTDIKFALDSSHIIVGDKGGRIIIFKNTQYKGENNLEYYFEYLAQDKDFDVHKSIEYTEEIKALDIFPNYNYSNIDILSASYRTIKLDRVYEDKTNIFEDMNKNNLSIPKLNSVKSEIKVKNKKTLTCEKFYEINSLNLNKFVTNNFLSSDDFRVYLWDINSKNSAVYNPIDIEVESNSLFNLEKITKSKYSNFNPHIFFYGTNKGVIKLCDLRSNSEQIKLETNFKDEKSNIKNSIGNQLSSVHDICTSFSNQNFVASRHYFNINLWDIRKQNEPVSKYLIFEPAINKLTYLYHNNYLNDKFSIDCDSSGKYILTGGYNNMFHVFDIEQRLNTQIVIDEKNDQLMNTNIIRKINSKGSCYYKKDDDDLNLINFDQKITKHAFCPNSNFLVIVVYNCIYTYHGNLGKKVG
;
A
#
# COMPACT_ATOMS: atom_id res chain seq x y z
N MET A 1 21.19 -24.23 -74.89
CA MET A 1 20.42 -23.42 -73.90
C MET A 1 20.31 -24.19 -72.60
N ARG A 2 21.06 -23.82 -71.56
CA ARG A 2 21.05 -24.48 -70.25
C ARG A 2 20.30 -23.56 -69.27
N LEU A 3 19.16 -24.04 -68.81
CA LEU A 3 18.39 -23.41 -67.75
C LEU A 3 19.07 -23.70 -66.39
N LYS A 4 19.56 -22.63 -65.73
CA LYS A 4 20.00 -22.65 -64.34
C LYS A 4 18.80 -22.46 -63.40
N SER A 5 18.42 -23.47 -62.68
CA SER A 5 17.46 -23.41 -61.58
C SER A 5 18.12 -22.71 -60.38
N LYS A 6 17.60 -21.54 -59.96
CA LYS A 6 17.97 -20.85 -58.71
C LYS A 6 17.24 -21.53 -57.55
N ILE A 7 17.99 -22.30 -56.77
CA ILE A 7 17.55 -22.78 -55.43
C ILE A 7 17.51 -21.56 -54.51
N ARG A 8 16.31 -21.15 -54.09
CA ARG A 8 16.13 -20.18 -52.99
C ARG A 8 16.38 -20.86 -51.67
N GLU A 9 17.51 -20.61 -51.06
CA GLU A 9 17.76 -20.95 -49.67
C GLU A 9 16.75 -20.24 -48.78
N LYS A 10 15.88 -20.97 -48.11
CA LYS A 10 15.04 -20.46 -47.02
C LYS A 10 15.94 -20.11 -45.84
N LYS A 11 16.18 -18.82 -45.60
CA LYS A 11 16.76 -18.35 -44.37
C LYS A 11 15.90 -18.82 -43.21
N GLN A 12 16.39 -19.79 -42.46
CA GLN A 12 15.81 -20.19 -41.19
C GLN A 12 15.88 -18.96 -40.26
N LYS A 13 14.69 -18.50 -39.77
CA LYS A 13 14.64 -17.53 -38.72
C LYS A 13 15.39 -18.11 -37.52
N PRO A 14 16.27 -17.36 -36.85
CA PRO A 14 16.94 -17.82 -35.64
C PRO A 14 15.86 -18.25 -34.64
N LYS A 15 15.96 -19.48 -34.13
CA LYS A 15 15.16 -19.93 -32.98
C LYS A 15 15.50 -18.98 -31.84
N PRO A 16 14.51 -18.46 -31.09
CA PRO A 16 14.80 -17.66 -29.92
C PRO A 16 15.64 -18.51 -28.98
N THR A 17 16.85 -18.07 -28.71
CA THR A 17 17.70 -18.60 -27.65
C THR A 17 16.89 -18.58 -26.38
N SER A 18 16.79 -19.73 -25.70
CA SER A 18 16.18 -19.82 -24.39
C SER A 18 16.94 -18.87 -23.46
N THR A 19 16.45 -17.65 -23.32
CA THR A 19 16.93 -16.74 -22.29
C THR A 19 16.56 -17.39 -20.97
N ASP A 20 17.56 -17.84 -20.24
CA ASP A 20 17.44 -18.40 -18.90
C ASP A 20 16.67 -17.40 -18.02
N LEU A 21 15.40 -17.66 -17.78
CA LEU A 21 14.53 -16.83 -16.96
C LEU A 21 15.01 -16.93 -15.51
N LYS A 22 15.58 -15.86 -15.00
CA LYS A 22 15.87 -15.73 -13.56
C LYS A 22 14.57 -15.31 -12.87
N ILE A 23 14.00 -16.19 -12.08
CA ILE A 23 12.77 -15.93 -11.33
C ILE A 23 13.14 -15.53 -9.93
N MET A 24 12.46 -14.50 -9.40
CA MET A 24 12.56 -14.11 -7.99
C MET A 24 11.80 -15.11 -7.14
N GLU A 25 12.50 -15.77 -6.22
CA GLU A 25 11.89 -16.62 -5.20
C GLU A 25 11.79 -15.84 -3.90
N TRP A 26 10.58 -15.83 -3.32
CA TRP A 26 10.31 -15.18 -2.07
C TRP A 26 10.37 -16.18 -0.94
N ARG A 27 11.26 -15.95 0.04
CA ARG A 27 11.44 -16.82 1.19
C ARG A 27 10.94 -16.13 2.44
N TYR A 28 10.18 -16.88 3.21
CA TYR A 28 9.76 -16.45 4.54
C TYR A 28 10.98 -16.18 5.43
N ASN A 29 10.92 -15.10 6.19
CA ASN A 29 11.99 -14.70 7.09
C ASN A 29 11.53 -14.64 8.56
N GLN A 30 10.51 -13.84 8.86
CA GLN A 30 10.13 -13.54 10.23
C GLN A 30 8.62 -13.40 10.37
N PHE A 31 8.13 -13.73 11.57
CA PHE A 31 6.75 -13.52 12.01
C PHE A 31 6.74 -12.64 13.25
N LEU A 32 5.83 -11.66 13.28
CA LEU A 32 5.61 -10.77 14.43
C LEU A 32 4.11 -10.68 14.69
N GLY A 33 3.74 -10.73 15.96
CA GLY A 33 2.35 -10.63 16.42
C GLY A 33 1.85 -11.91 17.05
N GLU A 34 0.59 -11.89 17.46
CA GLU A 34 -0.11 -13.02 18.04
C GLU A 34 -1.10 -13.60 17.04
N LYS A 35 -1.00 -14.91 16.78
CA LYS A 35 -1.89 -15.58 15.84
C LYS A 35 -3.30 -15.65 16.41
N MET A 36 -4.23 -14.97 15.77
CA MET A 36 -5.65 -15.03 16.10
C MET A 36 -6.42 -15.52 14.89
N THR A 37 -7.38 -16.40 15.11
CA THR A 37 -8.29 -16.82 14.04
C THR A 37 -9.34 -15.73 13.78
N TYR A 38 -9.85 -15.64 12.55
CA TYR A 38 -10.93 -14.70 12.21
C TYR A 38 -12.14 -14.81 13.15
N LYS A 39 -12.46 -16.02 13.61
CA LYS A 39 -13.57 -16.26 14.55
C LYS A 39 -13.32 -15.63 15.93
N GLU A 40 -12.10 -15.68 16.42
CA GLU A 40 -11.69 -15.05 17.69
C GLU A 40 -11.73 -13.54 17.60
N ILE A 41 -11.23 -12.98 16.47
CA ILE A 41 -11.27 -11.55 16.19
C ILE A 41 -12.72 -11.04 16.13
N LYS A 42 -13.62 -11.81 15.50
CA LYS A 42 -15.03 -11.41 15.36
C LYS A 42 -15.83 -11.50 16.65
N LYS A 43 -15.48 -12.44 17.53
CA LYS A 43 -16.18 -12.65 18.80
C LYS A 43 -15.92 -11.55 19.82
N ASP A 44 -14.71 -11.04 19.87
CA ASP A 44 -14.28 -10.06 20.88
C ASP A 44 -14.02 -8.70 20.24
N PRO A 45 -14.80 -7.65 20.59
CA PRO A 45 -14.55 -6.30 20.09
C PRO A 45 -13.15 -5.78 20.40
N THR A 46 -12.55 -6.20 21.52
CA THR A 46 -11.19 -5.78 21.90
C THR A 46 -10.14 -6.30 20.92
N ASN A 47 -10.32 -7.52 20.40
CA ASN A 47 -9.42 -8.08 19.39
C ASN A 47 -9.53 -7.35 18.05
N GLN A 48 -10.66 -6.72 17.75
CA GLN A 48 -10.83 -5.93 16.53
C GLN A 48 -10.00 -4.65 16.54
N THR A 49 -9.67 -4.10 17.71
CA THR A 49 -8.84 -2.90 17.82
C THR A 49 -7.40 -3.14 17.37
N PHE A 50 -6.92 -4.39 17.43
CA PHE A 50 -5.57 -4.75 16.99
C PHE A 50 -5.43 -5.01 15.50
N LEU A 51 -6.53 -4.92 14.72
CA LEU A 51 -6.47 -5.09 13.28
C LEU A 51 -5.65 -3.97 12.64
N VAL A 52 -4.66 -4.35 11.87
CA VAL A 52 -3.82 -3.40 11.13
C VAL A 52 -4.61 -2.75 9.99
N THR A 53 -4.60 -1.44 9.97
CA THR A 53 -5.33 -0.62 8.98
C THR A 53 -4.44 -0.04 7.90
N ASP A 54 -3.19 0.31 8.22
CA ASP A 54 -2.22 0.77 7.24
C ASP A 54 -0.78 0.44 7.65
N ILE A 55 0.13 0.36 6.66
CA ILE A 55 1.54 0.04 6.86
C ILE A 55 2.39 0.82 5.87
N LYS A 56 3.51 1.39 6.34
CA LYS A 56 4.44 2.17 5.51
C LYS A 56 5.87 1.99 5.93
N PHE A 57 6.76 1.89 4.95
CA PHE A 57 8.20 2.01 5.15
C PHE A 57 8.64 3.48 5.11
N ALA A 58 9.64 3.81 5.91
CA ALA A 58 10.41 5.02 5.71
C ALA A 58 11.17 4.96 4.38
N LEU A 59 11.38 6.10 3.72
CA LEU A 59 12.06 6.15 2.41
C LEU A 59 13.50 5.63 2.46
N ASP A 60 14.16 5.78 3.61
CA ASP A 60 15.50 5.26 3.88
C ASP A 60 15.50 3.77 4.26
N SER A 61 14.33 3.15 4.35
CA SER A 61 14.14 1.76 4.77
C SER A 61 14.55 1.45 6.21
N SER A 62 14.84 2.46 7.01
CA SER A 62 15.32 2.29 8.40
C SER A 62 14.23 1.81 9.35
N HIS A 63 13.00 2.27 9.11
CA HIS A 63 11.84 2.00 9.96
C HIS A 63 10.62 1.61 9.13
N ILE A 64 9.73 0.88 9.77
CA ILE A 64 8.38 0.61 9.28
C ILE A 64 7.39 1.03 10.35
N ILE A 65 6.32 1.68 9.95
CA ILE A 65 5.21 2.05 10.83
C ILE A 65 3.97 1.27 10.45
N VAL A 66 3.23 0.91 11.48
CA VAL A 66 1.99 0.14 11.39
C VAL A 66 0.94 0.85 12.22
N GLY A 67 -0.20 1.16 11.61
CA GLY A 67 -1.36 1.71 12.31
C GLY A 67 -2.42 0.65 12.51
N ASP A 68 -3.12 0.69 13.63
CA ASP A 68 -4.19 -0.24 13.91
C ASP A 68 -5.56 0.45 14.03
N LYS A 69 -6.59 -0.37 14.14
CA LYS A 69 -7.97 0.10 14.30
C LYS A 69 -8.24 0.71 15.67
N GLY A 70 -7.39 0.43 16.65
CA GLY A 70 -7.45 1.02 17.99
C GLY A 70 -6.77 2.37 18.12
N GLY A 71 -6.30 2.97 17.01
CA GLY A 71 -5.66 4.29 17.01
C GLY A 71 -4.20 4.27 17.46
N ARG A 72 -3.56 3.09 17.58
CA ARG A 72 -2.15 2.96 17.92
C ARG A 72 -1.27 3.00 16.69
N ILE A 73 -0.08 3.51 16.86
CA ILE A 73 1.01 3.43 15.90
C ILE A 73 2.15 2.64 16.52
N ILE A 74 2.56 1.58 15.83
CA ILE A 74 3.66 0.70 16.21
C ILE A 74 4.79 0.93 15.23
N ILE A 75 5.99 1.11 15.75
CA ILE A 75 7.21 1.38 14.98
C ILE A 75 8.14 0.20 15.14
N PHE A 76 8.59 -0.35 14.02
CA PHE A 76 9.65 -1.35 13.98
C PHE A 76 10.87 -0.76 13.31
N LYS A 77 12.03 -1.09 13.82
CA LYS A 77 13.33 -0.77 13.22
C LYS A 77 13.74 -1.91 12.29
N ASN A 78 14.14 -1.55 11.09
CA ASN A 78 14.69 -2.50 10.13
C ASN A 78 16.20 -2.64 10.38
N THR A 79 16.63 -3.79 10.87
CA THR A 79 18.03 -4.11 11.16
C THR A 79 18.52 -5.17 10.17
N GLN A 80 19.79 -5.07 9.78
CA GLN A 80 20.41 -6.08 8.95
C GLN A 80 21.21 -7.06 9.84
N TYR A 81 20.77 -8.32 9.83
CA TYR A 81 21.46 -9.40 10.50
C TYR A 81 21.88 -10.46 9.49
N LYS A 82 23.17 -10.78 9.42
CA LYS A 82 23.75 -11.74 8.45
C LYS A 82 23.40 -11.47 6.97
N GLY A 83 23.14 -10.21 6.61
CA GLY A 83 22.77 -9.81 5.25
C GLY A 83 21.26 -9.91 4.95
N GLU A 84 20.45 -10.32 5.91
CA GLU A 84 18.98 -10.33 5.82
C GLU A 84 18.39 -9.19 6.65
N ASN A 85 17.30 -8.60 6.16
CA ASN A 85 16.59 -7.56 6.89
C ASN A 85 15.66 -8.21 7.93
N ASN A 86 15.74 -7.75 9.17
CA ASN A 86 14.89 -8.17 10.27
C ASN A 86 14.19 -6.97 10.87
N LEU A 87 12.95 -7.15 11.31
CA LEU A 87 12.20 -6.14 12.02
C LEU A 87 12.33 -6.34 13.53
N GLU A 88 12.77 -5.32 14.23
CA GLU A 88 12.83 -5.27 15.68
C GLU A 88 11.82 -4.25 16.19
N TYR A 89 11.07 -4.61 17.25
CA TYR A 89 10.17 -3.67 17.92
C TYR A 89 10.98 -2.49 18.44
N TYR A 90 10.52 -1.28 18.09
CA TYR A 90 11.19 -0.05 18.52
C TYR A 90 10.36 0.72 19.53
N PHE A 91 9.11 1.02 19.20
CA PHE A 91 8.24 1.82 20.07
C PHE A 91 6.78 1.74 19.62
N GLU A 92 5.85 1.96 20.56
CA GLU A 92 4.43 2.15 20.24
C GLU A 92 3.82 3.28 21.05
N TYR A 93 2.81 3.91 20.47
CA TYR A 93 2.05 4.95 21.16
C TYR A 93 0.64 5.06 20.61
N LEU A 94 -0.26 5.64 21.42
CA LEU A 94 -1.62 5.97 21.01
C LEU A 94 -1.61 7.32 20.31
N ALA A 95 -1.84 7.31 18.98
CA ALA A 95 -1.82 8.54 18.16
C ALA A 95 -3.14 9.31 18.25
N GLN A 96 -4.25 8.63 18.52
CA GLN A 96 -5.57 9.26 18.66
C GLN A 96 -6.00 9.26 20.12
N ASP A 97 -6.56 10.38 20.55
CA ASP A 97 -7.08 10.51 21.90
C ASP A 97 -8.35 9.65 22.03
N LYS A 98 -8.60 9.18 23.23
CA LYS A 98 -9.84 8.50 23.55
C LYS A 98 -10.99 9.50 23.54
N ASP A 99 -12.06 9.17 22.89
CA ASP A 99 -13.29 9.95 22.88
C ASP A 99 -14.43 9.11 23.51
N PHE A 100 -15.48 9.77 23.95
CA PHE A 100 -16.58 9.12 24.64
C PHE A 100 -17.86 9.26 23.82
N ASP A 101 -18.38 8.12 23.33
CA ASP A 101 -19.68 8.06 22.69
C ASP A 101 -20.78 8.10 23.77
N VAL A 102 -21.40 9.28 23.93
CA VAL A 102 -22.48 9.49 24.93
C VAL A 102 -23.67 8.59 24.68
N HIS A 103 -23.99 8.26 23.41
CA HIS A 103 -25.14 7.43 23.08
C HIS A 103 -24.93 5.96 23.44
N LYS A 104 -23.72 5.48 23.31
CA LYS A 104 -23.35 4.09 23.62
C LYS A 104 -22.76 3.92 25.01
N SER A 105 -22.42 5.05 25.67
CA SER A 105 -21.72 5.08 26.96
C SER A 105 -20.43 4.27 26.95
N ILE A 106 -19.67 4.34 25.84
CA ILE A 106 -18.44 3.59 25.64
C ILE A 106 -17.32 4.56 25.23
N GLU A 107 -16.14 4.39 25.85
CA GLU A 107 -14.91 5.02 25.34
C GLU A 107 -14.49 4.32 24.05
N TYR A 108 -14.14 5.08 23.03
CA TYR A 108 -13.58 4.57 21.79
C TYR A 108 -12.39 5.40 21.36
N THR A 109 -11.55 4.82 20.54
CA THR A 109 -10.46 5.51 19.85
C THR A 109 -10.73 5.45 18.35
N GLU A 110 -10.45 6.56 17.66
CA GLU A 110 -10.58 6.57 16.21
C GLU A 110 -9.49 5.71 15.56
N GLU A 111 -9.89 4.91 14.57
CA GLU A 111 -8.96 4.08 13.80
C GLU A 111 -8.00 4.92 12.96
N ILE A 112 -6.79 4.45 12.78
CA ILE A 112 -5.84 5.03 11.82
C ILE A 112 -6.28 4.64 10.42
N LYS A 113 -6.64 5.61 9.58
CA LYS A 113 -7.09 5.39 8.19
C LYS A 113 -5.94 5.38 7.19
N ALA A 114 -4.96 6.23 7.40
CA ALA A 114 -3.80 6.34 6.53
C ALA A 114 -2.58 6.83 7.30
N LEU A 115 -1.41 6.37 6.88
CA LEU A 115 -0.11 6.72 7.45
C LEU A 115 0.84 7.16 6.35
N ASP A 116 1.78 8.06 6.72
CA ASP A 116 2.99 8.28 5.94
C ASP A 116 4.13 8.74 6.84
N ILE A 117 5.39 8.62 6.39
CA ILE A 117 6.59 8.97 7.14
C ILE A 117 7.36 10.04 6.41
N PHE A 118 7.67 11.15 7.09
CA PHE A 118 8.53 12.17 6.52
C PHE A 118 9.95 11.65 6.33
N PRO A 119 10.58 11.96 5.20
CA PRO A 119 11.99 11.65 5.01
C PRO A 119 12.80 12.46 6.01
N ASN A 120 13.38 11.79 6.99
CA ASN A 120 14.21 12.44 7.98
C ASN A 120 15.67 12.38 7.57
N TYR A 121 16.28 13.54 7.44
CA TYR A 121 17.73 13.64 7.23
C TYR A 121 18.52 13.45 8.53
N ASN A 122 17.85 13.52 9.69
CA ASN A 122 18.46 13.29 11.00
C ASN A 122 17.97 11.97 11.57
N TYR A 123 18.82 10.99 11.68
CA TYR A 123 18.53 9.62 12.16
C TYR A 123 17.95 9.52 13.58
N SER A 124 17.89 10.62 14.33
CA SER A 124 17.42 10.63 15.72
C SER A 124 15.92 10.90 15.89
N ASN A 125 15.25 11.40 14.86
CA ASN A 125 13.85 11.80 14.96
C ASN A 125 13.05 11.18 13.82
N ILE A 126 11.85 10.67 14.12
CA ILE A 126 10.92 10.13 13.14
C ILE A 126 9.69 11.01 13.17
N ASP A 127 9.38 11.69 12.06
CA ASP A 127 8.17 12.49 11.91
C ASP A 127 7.12 11.65 11.17
N ILE A 128 6.01 11.36 11.85
CA ILE A 128 4.94 10.48 11.38
C ILE A 128 3.70 11.32 11.13
N LEU A 129 3.12 11.14 9.95
CA LEU A 129 1.83 11.69 9.59
C LEU A 129 0.78 10.60 9.71
N SER A 130 -0.22 10.82 10.55
CA SER A 130 -1.34 9.90 10.73
C SER A 130 -2.66 10.60 10.46
N ALA A 131 -3.57 9.91 9.79
CA ALA A 131 -4.94 10.37 9.63
C ALA A 131 -5.90 9.40 10.28
N SER A 132 -6.84 9.96 11.03
CA SER A 132 -8.03 9.28 11.50
C SER A 132 -9.24 9.66 10.65
N TYR A 133 -10.43 9.62 11.22
CA TYR A 133 -11.67 9.92 10.49
C TYR A 133 -11.70 11.33 9.90
N ARG A 134 -11.38 12.35 10.73
CA ARG A 134 -11.44 13.79 10.35
C ARG A 134 -10.22 14.59 10.77
N THR A 135 -9.25 13.95 11.39
CA THR A 135 -8.07 14.65 11.91
C THR A 135 -6.79 14.08 11.29
N ILE A 136 -5.84 14.96 11.03
CA ILE A 136 -4.50 14.59 10.60
C ILE A 136 -3.54 15.11 11.67
N LYS A 137 -2.73 14.22 12.25
CA LYS A 137 -1.72 14.57 13.25
C LYS A 137 -0.33 14.37 12.70
N LEU A 138 0.54 15.30 13.03
CA LEU A 138 1.98 15.21 12.79
C LEU A 138 2.68 15.02 14.13
N ASP A 139 3.16 13.82 14.36
CA ASP A 139 3.84 13.44 15.59
C ASP A 139 5.33 13.24 15.33
N ARG A 140 6.16 13.71 16.26
CA ARG A 140 7.59 13.46 16.29
C ARG A 140 7.94 12.48 17.37
N VAL A 141 8.53 11.36 16.98
CA VAL A 141 9.14 10.38 17.86
C VAL A 141 10.64 10.66 17.91
N TYR A 142 11.21 10.79 19.12
CA TYR A 142 12.62 11.11 19.31
C TYR A 142 13.18 10.46 20.57
N GLU A 143 14.49 10.20 20.55
CA GLU A 143 15.22 9.75 21.73
C GLU A 143 15.65 10.93 22.59
N ASP A 144 15.18 10.97 23.82
CA ASP A 144 15.63 11.93 24.83
C ASP A 144 16.74 11.29 25.66
N LYS A 145 17.96 11.85 25.53
CA LYS A 145 19.15 11.34 26.21
C LYS A 145 19.43 12.18 27.43
N THR A 146 19.18 11.61 28.60
CA THR A 146 19.52 12.24 29.86
C THR A 146 20.84 11.69 30.39
N ASN A 147 21.79 12.60 30.62
CA ASN A 147 23.07 12.25 31.24
C ASN A 147 22.87 12.15 32.74
N ILE A 148 23.15 10.99 33.32
CA ILE A 148 23.17 10.77 34.76
C ILE A 148 24.59 10.95 35.24
N PHE A 149 24.80 11.98 36.08
CA PHE A 149 26.09 12.25 36.69
C PHE A 149 26.13 11.62 38.09
N GLU A 150 27.34 11.32 38.58
CA GLU A 150 27.53 10.91 39.97
C GLU A 150 27.02 12.01 40.91
N ASP A 151 26.33 11.62 41.99
CA ASP A 151 25.86 12.57 42.99
C ASP A 151 27.04 13.34 43.55
N MET A 152 27.00 14.66 43.41
CA MET A 152 27.97 15.56 44.01
C MET A 152 27.76 15.57 45.50
N ASN A 153 28.60 14.85 46.22
CA ASN A 153 28.76 15.12 47.64
C ASN A 153 29.24 16.56 47.81
N LYS A 154 28.47 17.37 48.53
CA LYS A 154 28.70 18.85 48.72
C LYS A 154 30.12 19.19 49.22
N ASN A 155 30.93 18.23 49.58
CA ASN A 155 32.27 18.44 50.12
C ASN A 155 33.43 18.14 49.13
N ASN A 156 33.16 17.64 47.96
CA ASN A 156 34.21 17.36 46.96
C ASN A 156 33.99 18.21 45.72
N LEU A 157 34.91 19.17 45.52
CA LEU A 157 35.05 20.01 44.31
C LEU A 157 35.53 19.20 43.08
N SER A 158 35.14 17.95 42.90
CA SER A 158 35.53 17.14 41.75
C SER A 158 34.57 17.36 40.58
N ILE A 159 35.10 17.41 39.37
CA ILE A 159 34.30 17.48 38.15
C ILE A 159 33.40 16.26 38.10
N PRO A 160 32.08 16.43 37.94
CA PRO A 160 31.14 15.30 37.92
C PRO A 160 31.48 14.35 36.78
N LYS A 161 31.60 13.07 37.12
CA LYS A 161 31.80 12.00 36.13
C LYS A 161 30.45 11.52 35.61
N LEU A 162 30.40 11.31 34.30
CA LEU A 162 29.23 10.73 33.66
C LEU A 162 29.10 9.26 34.06
N ASN A 163 28.04 8.91 34.79
CA ASN A 163 27.80 7.54 35.25
C ASN A 163 27.11 6.70 34.16
N SER A 164 26.09 7.27 33.51
CA SER A 164 25.36 6.59 32.46
C SER A 164 24.56 7.58 31.62
N VAL A 165 24.23 7.18 30.40
CA VAL A 165 23.30 7.88 29.54
C VAL A 165 22.01 7.07 29.51
N LYS A 166 20.93 7.61 30.06
CA LYS A 166 19.61 7.00 29.95
C LYS A 166 18.92 7.57 28.70
N SER A 167 18.54 6.70 27.78
CA SER A 167 17.74 7.07 26.62
C SER A 167 16.28 6.67 26.83
N GLU A 168 15.37 7.60 26.66
CA GLU A 168 13.93 7.36 26.67
C GLU A 168 13.34 7.83 25.33
N ILE A 169 12.46 7.01 24.76
CA ILE A 169 11.75 7.38 23.54
C ILE A 169 10.52 8.18 23.95
N LYS A 170 10.36 9.36 23.35
CA LYS A 170 9.24 10.27 23.61
C LYS A 170 8.53 10.65 22.32
N VAL A 171 7.25 10.95 22.45
CA VAL A 171 6.42 11.45 21.35
C VAL A 171 5.99 12.88 21.67
N LYS A 172 6.07 13.73 20.65
CA LYS A 172 5.59 15.11 20.71
C LYS A 172 4.69 15.38 19.52
N ASN A 173 3.42 15.70 19.76
CA ASN A 173 2.56 16.21 18.71
C ASN A 173 3.08 17.59 18.28
N LYS A 174 3.38 17.73 16.99
CA LYS A 174 3.85 18.98 16.38
C LYS A 174 2.70 19.82 15.87
N LYS A 175 1.73 19.14 15.23
CA LYS A 175 0.63 19.83 14.57
C LYS A 175 -0.57 18.88 14.44
N THR A 176 -1.74 19.42 14.74
CA THR A 176 -3.00 18.75 14.46
C THR A 176 -3.74 19.59 13.41
N LEU A 177 -4.11 18.95 12.31
CA LEU A 177 -4.79 19.57 11.18
C LEU A 177 -6.21 19.05 11.14
N THR A 178 -7.16 19.95 11.19
CA THR A 178 -8.59 19.66 11.09
C THR A 178 -9.19 20.54 10.01
N CYS A 179 -10.17 20.03 9.30
CA CYS A 179 -10.95 20.81 8.37
C CYS A 179 -12.44 20.55 8.63
N GLU A 180 -13.23 21.60 8.80
CA GLU A 180 -14.67 21.48 9.06
C GLU A 180 -15.43 20.76 7.92
N LYS A 181 -14.86 20.79 6.71
CA LYS A 181 -15.43 20.20 5.52
C LYS A 181 -14.98 18.76 5.25
N PHE A 182 -14.18 18.15 6.14
CA PHE A 182 -13.78 16.77 5.95
C PHE A 182 -14.97 15.81 6.05
N TYR A 183 -15.07 14.97 5.04
CA TYR A 183 -15.75 13.69 5.15
C TYR A 183 -14.79 12.68 5.79
N GLU A 184 -14.81 11.44 5.37
CA GLU A 184 -13.87 10.43 5.84
C GLU A 184 -12.55 10.50 5.06
N ILE A 185 -11.41 10.65 5.76
CA ILE A 185 -10.10 10.69 5.11
C ILE A 185 -9.75 9.30 4.59
N ASN A 186 -9.54 9.19 3.29
CA ASN A 186 -9.25 7.93 2.60
C ASN A 186 -7.77 7.70 2.33
N SER A 187 -6.99 8.77 2.19
CA SER A 187 -5.56 8.65 1.89
C SER A 187 -4.73 9.82 2.37
N LEU A 188 -3.48 9.51 2.69
CA LEU A 188 -2.38 10.45 2.86
C LEU A 188 -1.27 10.09 1.90
N ASN A 189 -0.59 11.09 1.36
CA ASN A 189 0.61 10.85 0.56
C ASN A 189 1.55 12.05 0.60
N LEU A 190 2.80 11.81 1.01
CA LEU A 190 3.84 12.81 1.06
C LEU A 190 4.43 13.07 -0.32
N ASN A 191 4.81 14.32 -0.56
CA ASN A 191 5.60 14.66 -1.73
C ASN A 191 7.07 14.29 -1.47
N LYS A 192 7.63 13.38 -2.27
CA LYS A 192 9.02 12.92 -2.11
C LYS A 192 10.06 14.00 -2.43
N PHE A 193 9.70 15.00 -3.24
CA PHE A 193 10.60 16.06 -3.69
C PHE A 193 10.47 17.33 -2.84
N VAL A 194 9.26 17.65 -2.42
CA VAL A 194 8.97 18.82 -1.58
C VAL A 194 8.53 18.29 -0.22
N THR A 195 9.48 18.14 0.68
CA THR A 195 9.31 17.45 1.97
C THR A 195 8.28 18.09 2.91
N ASN A 196 7.87 19.32 2.63
CA ASN A 196 6.87 20.02 3.47
C ASN A 196 5.44 19.87 2.96
N ASN A 197 5.26 19.31 1.75
CA ASN A 197 3.96 19.20 1.12
C ASN A 197 3.44 17.78 1.15
N PHE A 198 2.16 17.64 1.45
CA PHE A 198 1.48 16.36 1.35
C PHE A 198 0.05 16.53 0.82
N LEU A 199 -0.50 15.44 0.30
CA LEU A 199 -1.90 15.33 -0.10
C LEU A 199 -2.67 14.55 0.96
N SER A 200 -3.88 14.97 1.23
CA SER A 200 -4.92 14.14 1.80
C SER A 200 -6.12 14.10 0.87
N SER A 201 -6.87 13.02 0.89
CA SER A 201 -8.15 12.96 0.18
C SER A 201 -9.24 12.43 1.08
N ASP A 202 -10.42 13.01 0.94
CA ASP A 202 -11.67 12.47 1.46
C ASP A 202 -12.54 11.91 0.32
N ASP A 203 -13.81 11.66 0.56
CA ASP A 203 -14.74 11.09 -0.42
C ASP A 203 -14.93 12.00 -1.66
N PHE A 204 -14.79 13.32 -1.52
CA PHE A 204 -15.14 14.27 -2.58
C PHE A 204 -14.02 15.26 -2.94
N ARG A 205 -13.02 15.40 -2.06
CA ARG A 205 -11.99 16.43 -2.19
C ARG A 205 -10.58 15.86 -2.08
N VAL A 206 -9.66 16.49 -2.78
CA VAL A 206 -8.22 16.34 -2.56
C VAL A 206 -7.71 17.65 -1.98
N TYR A 207 -6.96 17.57 -0.90
CA TYR A 207 -6.38 18.70 -0.21
C TYR A 207 -4.87 18.69 -0.33
N LEU A 208 -4.31 19.83 -0.65
CA LEU A 208 -2.86 20.07 -0.63
C LEU A 208 -2.50 20.84 0.63
N TRP A 209 -1.58 20.32 1.40
CA TRP A 209 -1.11 20.87 2.65
C TRP A 209 0.34 21.33 2.56
N ASP A 210 0.66 22.45 3.21
CA ASP A 210 2.02 22.85 3.53
C ASP A 210 2.19 22.88 5.06
N ILE A 211 3.11 22.08 5.57
CA ILE A 211 3.36 21.98 7.02
C ILE A 211 3.90 23.27 7.60
N ASN A 212 4.69 24.02 6.84
CA ASN A 212 5.34 25.23 7.32
C ASN A 212 4.41 26.45 7.34
N SER A 213 3.26 26.39 6.68
CA SER A 213 2.31 27.49 6.70
C SER A 213 1.73 27.68 8.11
N LYS A 214 1.74 28.92 8.61
CA LYS A 214 1.15 29.25 9.93
C LYS A 214 -0.36 29.02 9.95
N ASN A 215 -1.03 29.32 8.87
CA ASN A 215 -2.39 28.93 8.62
C ASN A 215 -2.32 27.56 7.97
N SER A 216 -3.06 26.61 8.47
CA SER A 216 -3.26 25.31 7.83
C SER A 216 -3.94 25.55 6.46
N ALA A 217 -3.23 26.25 5.57
CA ALA A 217 -3.72 26.68 4.29
C ALA A 217 -3.98 25.44 3.45
N VAL A 218 -5.21 25.04 3.49
CA VAL A 218 -5.73 23.97 2.70
C VAL A 218 -6.09 24.58 1.36
N TYR A 219 -5.33 24.22 0.37
CA TYR A 219 -5.73 24.42 -1.01
C TYR A 219 -6.46 23.17 -1.48
N ASN A 220 -7.67 23.33 -2.00
CA ASN A 220 -8.44 22.22 -2.56
C ASN A 220 -8.26 22.20 -4.07
N PRO A 221 -7.29 21.44 -4.61
CA PRO A 221 -7.12 21.36 -6.04
C PRO A 221 -8.31 20.67 -6.73
N ILE A 222 -9.01 19.77 -6.04
CA ILE A 222 -10.14 19.01 -6.58
C ILE A 222 -11.30 19.06 -5.59
N ASP A 223 -12.49 19.39 -6.11
CA ASP A 223 -13.76 19.29 -5.41
C ASP A 223 -14.81 18.73 -6.38
N ILE A 224 -15.20 17.47 -6.20
CA ILE A 224 -16.15 16.78 -7.08
C ILE A 224 -17.60 16.96 -6.61
N GLU A 225 -17.81 17.39 -5.36
CA GLU A 225 -19.15 17.52 -4.77
C GLU A 225 -20.05 18.47 -5.57
N VAL A 226 -19.46 19.49 -6.21
CA VAL A 226 -20.20 20.53 -6.96
C VAL A 226 -20.74 20.01 -8.30
N GLU A 227 -20.14 18.94 -8.85
CA GLU A 227 -20.48 18.49 -10.22
C GLU A 227 -21.63 17.48 -10.28
N SER A 228 -22.15 16.98 -9.15
CA SER A 228 -23.13 15.90 -9.12
C SER A 228 -24.52 16.36 -8.77
N ASN A 229 -25.38 16.53 -9.78
CA ASN A 229 -26.79 16.86 -9.61
C ASN A 229 -27.70 15.64 -9.24
N SER A 230 -27.13 14.43 -9.05
CA SER A 230 -27.91 13.25 -8.73
C SER A 230 -27.33 12.47 -7.55
N LEU A 231 -28.06 12.39 -6.46
CA LEU A 231 -27.67 11.70 -5.22
C LEU A 231 -27.36 10.19 -5.40
N PHE A 232 -27.88 9.55 -6.43
CA PHE A 232 -27.73 8.11 -6.66
C PHE A 232 -26.46 7.70 -7.42
N ASN A 233 -25.70 8.64 -8.00
CA ASN A 233 -24.55 8.34 -8.85
C ASN A 233 -23.31 9.18 -8.49
N LEU A 234 -23.16 9.50 -7.20
CA LEU A 234 -22.04 10.29 -6.72
C LEU A 234 -20.70 9.60 -7.03
N GLU A 235 -19.83 10.29 -7.74
CA GLU A 235 -18.44 9.90 -7.88
C GLU A 235 -17.71 10.19 -6.58
N LYS A 236 -16.98 9.20 -6.04
CA LYS A 236 -16.20 9.34 -4.81
C LYS A 236 -14.74 9.10 -5.10
N ILE A 237 -13.89 9.89 -4.46
CA ILE A 237 -12.45 9.68 -4.48
C ILE A 237 -12.12 8.55 -3.52
N THR A 238 -11.36 7.58 -3.98
CA THR A 238 -10.97 6.42 -3.18
C THR A 238 -9.53 6.50 -2.70
N LYS A 239 -8.64 7.09 -3.50
CA LYS A 239 -7.21 7.21 -3.20
C LYS A 239 -6.60 8.34 -3.99
N SER A 240 -5.64 9.04 -3.39
CA SER A 240 -4.79 10.02 -4.09
C SER A 240 -3.31 9.73 -3.87
N LYS A 241 -2.47 9.95 -4.88
CA LYS A 241 -1.04 9.66 -4.79
C LYS A 241 -0.23 10.59 -5.71
N TYR A 242 0.89 11.13 -5.20
CA TYR A 242 1.84 11.88 -6.02
C TYR A 242 2.52 10.99 -7.06
N SER A 243 2.92 11.60 -8.15
CA SER A 243 3.88 11.00 -9.06
C SER A 243 5.25 10.88 -8.38
N ASN A 244 5.92 9.74 -8.57
CA ASN A 244 7.28 9.55 -8.04
C ASN A 244 8.36 10.28 -8.87
N PHE A 245 8.01 10.93 -9.99
CA PHE A 245 8.95 11.58 -10.89
C PHE A 245 8.74 13.08 -11.00
N ASN A 246 7.54 13.57 -10.72
CA ASN A 246 7.22 14.97 -10.86
C ASN A 246 6.50 15.47 -9.59
N PRO A 247 7.05 16.47 -8.89
CA PRO A 247 6.46 17.00 -7.67
C PRO A 247 5.12 17.71 -7.87
N HIS A 248 4.81 18.10 -9.12
CA HIS A 248 3.60 18.85 -9.44
C HIS A 248 2.45 17.98 -9.96
N ILE A 249 2.72 16.70 -10.24
CA ILE A 249 1.72 15.77 -10.76
C ILE A 249 1.25 14.84 -9.66
N PHE A 250 -0.06 14.67 -9.57
CA PHE A 250 -0.67 13.65 -8.73
C PHE A 250 -1.80 12.93 -9.47
N PHE A 251 -2.13 11.75 -8.98
CA PHE A 251 -3.21 10.91 -9.50
C PHE A 251 -4.26 10.74 -8.42
N TYR A 252 -5.51 10.66 -8.81
CA TYR A 252 -6.55 10.17 -7.93
C TYR A 252 -7.45 9.17 -8.63
N GLY A 253 -7.88 8.16 -7.87
CA GLY A 253 -8.80 7.13 -8.32
C GLY A 253 -10.20 7.37 -7.80
N THR A 254 -11.20 6.88 -8.53
CA THR A 254 -12.60 7.03 -8.16
C THR A 254 -13.30 5.68 -8.01
N ASN A 255 -14.45 5.69 -7.33
CA ASN A 255 -15.31 4.53 -7.22
C ASN A 255 -15.92 4.07 -8.55
N LYS A 256 -15.86 4.90 -9.60
CA LYS A 256 -16.31 4.55 -10.95
C LYS A 256 -15.21 3.86 -11.79
N GLY A 257 -14.04 3.59 -11.20
CA GLY A 257 -12.95 2.91 -11.90
C GLY A 257 -12.10 3.81 -12.78
N VAL A 258 -12.19 5.12 -12.61
CA VAL A 258 -11.43 6.11 -13.36
C VAL A 258 -10.24 6.55 -12.55
N ILE A 259 -9.06 6.65 -13.19
CA ILE A 259 -7.91 7.35 -12.64
C ILE A 259 -7.81 8.68 -13.36
N LYS A 260 -7.62 9.75 -12.60
CA LYS A 260 -7.47 11.09 -13.13
C LYS A 260 -6.08 11.62 -12.77
N LEU A 261 -5.40 12.23 -13.74
CA LEU A 261 -4.11 12.89 -13.57
C LEU A 261 -4.34 14.39 -13.45
N CYS A 262 -3.69 14.99 -12.47
CA CYS A 262 -3.76 16.42 -12.21
C CYS A 262 -2.38 17.05 -12.15
N ASP A 263 -2.20 18.23 -12.74
CA ASP A 263 -0.99 19.05 -12.65
C ASP A 263 -1.26 20.31 -11.84
N LEU A 264 -0.53 20.48 -10.74
CA LEU A 264 -0.65 21.63 -9.82
C LEU A 264 -0.22 22.97 -10.46
N ARG A 265 0.41 22.94 -11.64
CA ARG A 265 0.90 24.15 -12.34
C ARG A 265 -0.14 24.77 -13.26
N SER A 266 -1.24 24.06 -13.54
CA SER A 266 -2.27 24.59 -14.42
C SER A 266 -3.01 25.76 -13.75
N ASN A 267 -2.96 26.91 -14.43
CA ASN A 267 -3.29 28.26 -13.92
C ASN A 267 -4.79 28.56 -13.81
N SER A 268 -5.58 27.69 -13.30
CA SER A 268 -6.96 28.04 -12.97
C SER A 268 -7.23 27.68 -11.53
N GLU A 269 -8.08 28.40 -10.86
CA GLU A 269 -8.58 28.05 -9.54
C GLU A 269 -9.16 26.64 -9.46
N GLN A 270 -9.39 26.02 -10.63
CA GLN A 270 -9.71 24.60 -10.83
C GLN A 270 -8.63 23.94 -11.66
N ILE A 271 -7.95 22.96 -11.07
CA ILE A 271 -6.97 22.14 -11.79
C ILE A 271 -7.70 21.35 -12.89
N LYS A 272 -7.30 21.56 -14.16
CA LYS A 272 -7.80 20.77 -15.26
C LYS A 272 -7.31 19.33 -15.15
N LEU A 273 -8.24 18.41 -15.27
CA LEU A 273 -7.93 17.01 -15.53
C LEU A 273 -7.28 16.90 -16.91
N GLU A 274 -6.05 16.40 -16.96
CA GLU A 274 -5.34 16.24 -18.23
C GLU A 274 -5.66 14.91 -18.88
N THR A 275 -5.80 13.85 -18.08
CA THR A 275 -6.05 12.50 -18.59
C THR A 275 -7.06 11.73 -17.72
N ASN A 276 -7.87 10.93 -18.36
CA ASN A 276 -8.77 9.98 -17.73
C ASN A 276 -8.40 8.56 -18.19
N PHE A 277 -8.11 7.69 -17.24
CA PHE A 277 -7.85 6.28 -17.50
C PHE A 277 -9.11 5.47 -17.14
N LYS A 278 -9.91 5.15 -18.14
CA LYS A 278 -11.12 4.35 -17.97
C LYS A 278 -10.98 3.05 -18.72
N ASP A 279 -11.26 1.95 -18.04
CA ASP A 279 -11.40 0.65 -18.72
C ASP A 279 -12.79 0.57 -19.36
N GLU A 280 -12.87 0.91 -20.65
CA GLU A 280 -14.13 0.96 -21.41
C GLU A 280 -14.83 -0.42 -21.53
N LYS A 281 -14.08 -1.50 -21.35
CA LYS A 281 -14.61 -2.86 -21.45
C LYS A 281 -15.38 -3.33 -20.21
N SER A 282 -15.30 -2.57 -19.10
CA SER A 282 -15.99 -2.88 -17.85
C SER A 282 -17.41 -2.29 -17.75
N ASN A 283 -18.16 -2.22 -18.85
CA ASN A 283 -19.52 -1.68 -18.90
C ASN A 283 -20.56 -2.56 -18.17
N ILE A 284 -20.34 -2.84 -16.90
CA ILE A 284 -21.35 -3.42 -16.04
C ILE A 284 -22.19 -2.26 -15.48
N LYS A 285 -23.35 -2.00 -16.09
CA LYS A 285 -24.22 -0.84 -15.81
C LYS A 285 -24.97 -0.86 -14.47
N ASN A 286 -24.68 -1.79 -13.56
CA ASN A 286 -25.40 -1.95 -12.29
C ASN A 286 -24.58 -1.41 -11.11
N SER A 287 -25.22 -1.13 -9.98
CA SER A 287 -24.58 -0.68 -8.73
C SER A 287 -23.43 -1.61 -8.27
N ILE A 288 -23.57 -2.90 -8.48
CA ILE A 288 -22.52 -3.90 -8.25
C ILE A 288 -21.34 -3.69 -9.19
N GLY A 289 -21.57 -3.31 -10.43
CA GLY A 289 -20.53 -3.01 -11.41
C GLY A 289 -19.64 -1.84 -11.00
N ASN A 290 -20.20 -0.81 -10.39
CA ASN A 290 -19.44 0.32 -9.87
C ASN A 290 -18.52 -0.10 -8.72
N GLN A 291 -18.97 -0.97 -7.81
CA GLN A 291 -18.12 -1.48 -6.73
C GLN A 291 -16.97 -2.33 -7.27
N LEU A 292 -17.21 -3.16 -8.28
CA LEU A 292 -16.19 -4.00 -8.91
C LEU A 292 -15.17 -3.21 -9.69
N SER A 293 -15.59 -2.14 -10.37
CA SER A 293 -14.71 -1.27 -11.14
C SER A 293 -13.97 -0.26 -10.28
N SER A 294 -14.39 -0.03 -9.03
CA SER A 294 -13.78 0.91 -8.10
C SER A 294 -12.26 0.75 -8.03
N VAL A 295 -11.54 1.87 -8.07
CA VAL A 295 -10.10 1.90 -7.84
C VAL A 295 -9.85 1.78 -6.35
N HIS A 296 -9.23 0.71 -5.88
CA HIS A 296 -8.91 0.50 -4.47
C HIS A 296 -7.62 1.21 -4.06
N ASP A 297 -6.62 1.16 -4.93
CA ASP A 297 -5.32 1.80 -4.70
C ASP A 297 -4.61 2.08 -6.03
N ILE A 298 -3.61 2.96 -5.98
CA ILE A 298 -2.82 3.41 -7.13
C ILE A 298 -1.34 3.22 -6.80
N CYS A 299 -0.55 2.75 -7.75
CA CYS A 299 0.90 2.71 -7.65
C CYS A 299 1.57 3.49 -8.78
N THR A 300 2.53 4.35 -8.42
CA THR A 300 3.27 5.23 -9.33
C THR A 300 4.78 5.00 -9.27
N SER A 301 5.24 3.97 -8.53
CA SER A 301 6.67 3.72 -8.25
C SER A 301 7.36 2.89 -9.33
N PHE A 302 7.09 3.16 -10.60
CA PHE A 302 7.73 2.43 -11.71
C PHE A 302 9.03 3.10 -12.14
N SER A 303 9.96 2.32 -12.68
CA SER A 303 11.17 2.83 -13.33
C SER A 303 10.86 3.72 -14.54
N ASN A 304 9.73 3.48 -15.20
CA ASN A 304 9.21 4.31 -16.28
C ASN A 304 8.18 5.30 -15.75
N GLN A 305 8.49 6.58 -15.83
CA GLN A 305 7.61 7.68 -15.41
C GLN A 305 6.22 7.70 -16.05
N ASN A 306 6.06 7.01 -17.19
CA ASN A 306 4.79 6.97 -17.91
C ASN A 306 3.86 5.85 -17.44
N PHE A 307 4.30 4.98 -16.52
CA PHE A 307 3.48 3.88 -16.05
C PHE A 307 2.80 4.22 -14.73
N VAL A 308 1.52 3.84 -14.64
CA VAL A 308 0.70 3.89 -13.44
C VAL A 308 -0.08 2.59 -13.34
N ALA A 309 -0.11 1.99 -12.16
CA ALA A 309 -0.95 0.82 -11.93
C ALA A 309 -2.12 1.15 -11.01
N SER A 310 -3.27 0.59 -11.31
CA SER A 310 -4.46 0.64 -10.47
C SER A 310 -4.89 -0.73 -10.02
N ARG A 311 -5.27 -0.86 -8.76
CA ARG A 311 -5.87 -2.05 -8.19
C ARG A 311 -7.38 -1.89 -8.15
N HIS A 312 -8.07 -2.79 -8.79
CA HIS A 312 -9.53 -2.94 -8.72
C HIS A 312 -9.87 -4.22 -7.94
N TYR A 313 -11.13 -4.53 -7.77
CA TYR A 313 -11.50 -5.69 -6.97
C TYR A 313 -10.90 -7.02 -7.50
N PHE A 314 -11.06 -7.31 -8.80
CA PHE A 314 -10.58 -8.56 -9.41
C PHE A 314 -9.27 -8.45 -10.17
N ASN A 315 -8.80 -7.26 -10.48
CA ASN A 315 -7.68 -7.08 -11.38
C ASN A 315 -6.79 -5.91 -11.01
N ILE A 316 -5.58 -5.95 -11.55
CA ILE A 316 -4.66 -4.83 -11.64
C ILE A 316 -4.60 -4.40 -13.09
N ASN A 317 -4.73 -3.12 -13.36
CA ASN A 317 -4.52 -2.53 -14.66
C ASN A 317 -3.23 -1.72 -14.65
N LEU A 318 -2.33 -2.01 -15.59
CA LEU A 318 -1.14 -1.21 -15.85
C LEU A 318 -1.41 -0.28 -17.02
N TRP A 319 -1.28 1.01 -16.79
CA TRP A 319 -1.56 2.08 -17.73
C TRP A 319 -0.28 2.76 -18.19
N ASP A 320 -0.25 3.19 -19.47
CA ASP A 320 0.72 4.16 -19.99
C ASP A 320 0.00 5.51 -20.15
N ILE A 321 0.47 6.55 -19.46
CA ILE A 321 -0.09 7.91 -19.49
C ILE A 321 -0.27 8.43 -20.91
N ARG A 322 0.57 7.99 -21.84
CA ARG A 322 0.53 8.38 -23.25
C ARG A 322 -0.56 7.65 -24.05
N LYS A 323 -1.07 6.51 -23.52
CA LYS A 323 -2.12 5.69 -24.13
C LYS A 323 -3.31 5.61 -23.19
N GLN A 324 -4.26 6.50 -23.34
CA GLN A 324 -5.33 6.71 -22.37
C GLN A 324 -6.50 5.73 -22.50
N ASN A 325 -6.69 5.14 -23.69
CA ASN A 325 -7.92 4.40 -23.99
C ASN A 325 -7.92 2.97 -23.48
N GLU A 326 -6.75 2.33 -23.38
CA GLU A 326 -6.66 0.93 -22.95
C GLU A 326 -5.45 0.71 -22.03
N PRO A 327 -5.57 -0.15 -20.99
CA PRO A 327 -4.43 -0.53 -20.19
C PRO A 327 -3.42 -1.34 -21.03
N VAL A 328 -2.14 -1.10 -20.79
CA VAL A 328 -1.04 -1.83 -21.45
C VAL A 328 -1.09 -3.32 -21.08
N SER A 329 -1.42 -3.60 -19.83
CA SER A 329 -1.55 -4.95 -19.32
C SER A 329 -2.63 -5.00 -18.25
N LYS A 330 -3.35 -6.12 -18.20
CA LYS A 330 -4.36 -6.44 -17.19
C LYS A 330 -3.99 -7.74 -16.53
N TYR A 331 -3.94 -7.76 -15.20
CA TYR A 331 -3.61 -8.94 -14.40
C TYR A 331 -4.83 -9.34 -13.57
N LEU A 332 -5.42 -10.49 -13.87
CA LEU A 332 -6.57 -11.03 -13.15
C LEU A 332 -6.09 -11.77 -11.91
N ILE A 333 -6.71 -11.50 -10.75
CA ILE A 333 -6.32 -12.07 -9.46
C ILE A 333 -7.31 -13.13 -8.99
N PHE A 334 -8.61 -12.84 -9.12
CA PHE A 334 -9.68 -13.72 -8.61
C PHE A 334 -10.70 -14.07 -9.69
N GLU A 335 -10.25 -14.61 -10.81
CA GLU A 335 -11.14 -15.01 -11.89
C GLU A 335 -12.28 -15.95 -11.43
N PRO A 336 -12.05 -16.98 -10.57
CA PRO A 336 -13.11 -17.87 -10.12
C PRO A 336 -14.20 -17.19 -9.27
N ALA A 337 -13.85 -16.13 -8.53
CA ALA A 337 -14.82 -15.44 -7.66
C ALA A 337 -15.83 -14.59 -8.45
N ILE A 338 -15.58 -14.33 -9.73
CA ILE A 338 -16.52 -13.60 -10.61
C ILE A 338 -17.88 -14.33 -10.69
N ASN A 339 -17.87 -15.65 -10.64
CA ASN A 339 -19.10 -16.45 -10.68
C ASN A 339 -19.89 -16.43 -9.36
N LYS A 340 -19.32 -15.89 -8.27
CA LYS A 340 -19.95 -15.82 -6.94
C LYS A 340 -20.34 -14.40 -6.52
N LEU A 341 -20.58 -13.49 -7.46
CA LEU A 341 -20.88 -12.08 -7.17
C LEU A 341 -22.03 -11.88 -6.19
N THR A 342 -23.10 -12.66 -6.32
CA THR A 342 -24.27 -12.60 -5.42
C THR A 342 -23.88 -12.95 -3.99
N TYR A 343 -23.06 -13.99 -3.82
CA TYR A 343 -22.55 -14.38 -2.50
C TYR A 343 -21.66 -13.29 -1.88
N LEU A 344 -20.75 -12.72 -2.68
CA LEU A 344 -19.87 -11.63 -2.24
C LEU A 344 -20.65 -10.40 -1.82
N TYR A 345 -21.69 -10.06 -2.55
CA TYR A 345 -22.57 -8.93 -2.23
C TYR A 345 -23.32 -9.13 -0.92
N HIS A 346 -23.99 -10.27 -0.73
CA HIS A 346 -24.75 -10.57 0.48
C HIS A 346 -23.92 -10.65 1.75
N ASN A 347 -22.66 -11.04 1.64
CA ASN A 347 -21.73 -11.12 2.77
C ASN A 347 -20.85 -9.87 2.93
N ASN A 348 -21.11 -8.79 2.21
CA ASN A 348 -20.38 -7.52 2.24
C ASN A 348 -18.86 -7.62 1.88
N TYR A 349 -18.42 -8.72 1.26
CA TYR A 349 -17.01 -8.86 0.84
C TYR A 349 -16.63 -7.89 -0.28
N LEU A 350 -17.58 -7.35 -1.04
CA LEU A 350 -17.31 -6.35 -2.07
C LEU A 350 -16.78 -5.01 -1.50
N ASN A 351 -16.92 -4.79 -0.19
CA ASN A 351 -16.37 -3.61 0.48
C ASN A 351 -14.89 -3.76 0.85
N ASP A 352 -14.30 -4.94 0.66
CA ASP A 352 -12.89 -5.18 0.94
C ASP A 352 -12.01 -4.39 -0.04
N LYS A 353 -11.09 -3.59 0.51
CA LYS A 353 -10.15 -2.78 -0.27
C LYS A 353 -8.76 -3.39 -0.19
N PHE A 354 -8.20 -3.75 -1.32
CA PHE A 354 -6.86 -4.30 -1.43
C PHE A 354 -5.87 -3.23 -1.86
N SER A 355 -4.72 -3.17 -1.21
CA SER A 355 -3.64 -2.27 -1.59
C SER A 355 -2.83 -2.81 -2.76
N ILE A 356 -2.01 -1.94 -3.35
CA ILE A 356 -1.03 -2.27 -4.37
C ILE A 356 0.26 -1.52 -4.05
N ASP A 357 1.39 -2.20 -4.20
CA ASP A 357 2.69 -1.58 -4.07
C ASP A 357 3.65 -2.10 -5.15
N CYS A 358 4.73 -1.35 -5.40
CA CYS A 358 5.77 -1.71 -6.35
C CYS A 358 7.12 -1.65 -5.67
N ASP A 359 8.03 -2.49 -6.11
CA ASP A 359 9.42 -2.40 -5.73
C ASP A 359 10.08 -1.11 -6.28
N SER A 360 11.26 -0.78 -5.75
CA SER A 360 11.99 0.41 -6.15
C SER A 360 12.44 0.41 -7.62
N SER A 361 12.65 -0.77 -8.19
CA SER A 361 12.99 -0.92 -9.61
C SER A 361 11.78 -0.75 -10.53
N GLY A 362 10.56 -0.80 -9.98
CA GLY A 362 9.31 -0.76 -10.74
C GLY A 362 9.08 -2.00 -11.61
N LYS A 363 9.74 -3.08 -11.29
CA LYS A 363 9.63 -4.35 -12.01
C LYS A 363 8.58 -5.28 -11.42
N TYR A 364 8.46 -5.29 -10.10
CA TYR A 364 7.56 -6.17 -9.37
C TYR A 364 6.37 -5.38 -8.81
N ILE A 365 5.17 -5.91 -8.98
CA ILE A 365 3.93 -5.41 -8.38
C ILE A 365 3.49 -6.41 -7.32
N LEU A 366 3.26 -5.93 -6.11
CA LEU A 366 2.76 -6.69 -4.97
C LEU A 366 1.28 -6.35 -4.73
N THR A 367 0.47 -7.36 -4.50
CA THR A 367 -0.91 -7.19 -4.02
C THR A 367 -1.35 -8.37 -3.20
N GLY A 368 -2.24 -8.11 -2.26
CA GLY A 368 -2.88 -9.15 -1.48
C GLY A 368 -4.15 -9.70 -2.12
N GLY A 369 -4.69 -10.72 -1.47
CA GLY A 369 -5.87 -11.42 -1.91
C GLY A 369 -6.57 -12.20 -0.82
N TYR A 370 -7.49 -13.09 -1.21
CA TYR A 370 -8.17 -14.02 -0.32
C TYR A 370 -7.35 -15.30 -0.10
N ASN A 371 -7.78 -16.17 0.83
CA ASN A 371 -7.07 -17.40 1.25
C ASN A 371 -5.68 -17.12 1.85
N ASN A 372 -5.47 -15.97 2.50
CA ASN A 372 -4.14 -15.55 2.96
C ASN A 372 -3.08 -15.63 1.84
N MET A 373 -3.48 -15.35 0.62
CA MET A 373 -2.62 -15.40 -0.56
C MET A 373 -2.21 -13.99 -0.99
N PHE A 374 -0.95 -13.82 -1.31
CA PHE A 374 -0.47 -12.62 -1.97
C PHE A 374 0.19 -12.96 -3.32
N HIS A 375 0.23 -11.98 -4.18
CA HIS A 375 0.70 -12.09 -5.55
C HIS A 375 1.83 -11.12 -5.81
N VAL A 376 2.90 -11.60 -6.42
CA VAL A 376 3.99 -10.77 -6.94
C VAL A 376 4.04 -10.94 -8.45
N PHE A 377 3.73 -9.88 -9.18
CA PHE A 377 3.72 -9.85 -10.64
C PHE A 377 5.05 -9.29 -11.17
N ASP A 378 5.76 -10.06 -11.98
CA ASP A 378 6.87 -9.55 -12.79
C ASP A 378 6.31 -8.98 -14.10
N ILE A 379 6.46 -7.65 -14.27
CA ILE A 379 5.91 -6.92 -15.42
C ILE A 379 6.63 -7.29 -16.71
N GLU A 380 7.98 -7.44 -16.65
CA GLU A 380 8.81 -7.71 -17.82
C GLU A 380 8.65 -9.14 -18.31
N GLN A 381 8.68 -10.10 -17.39
CA GLN A 381 8.59 -11.53 -17.71
C GLN A 381 7.15 -12.02 -17.83
N ARG A 382 6.17 -11.23 -17.46
CA ARG A 382 4.74 -11.58 -17.37
C ARG A 382 4.53 -12.86 -16.55
N LEU A 383 5.14 -12.89 -15.38
CA LEU A 383 5.00 -13.98 -14.43
C LEU A 383 4.21 -13.52 -13.21
N ASN A 384 3.45 -14.41 -12.62
CA ASN A 384 2.81 -14.23 -11.34
C ASN A 384 3.33 -15.28 -10.36
N THR A 385 3.96 -14.84 -9.29
CA THR A 385 4.33 -15.68 -8.17
C THR A 385 3.24 -15.54 -7.10
N GLN A 386 2.54 -16.64 -6.85
CA GLN A 386 1.50 -16.73 -5.82
C GLN A 386 2.09 -17.40 -4.59
N ILE A 387 1.90 -16.79 -3.43
CA ILE A 387 2.42 -17.30 -2.16
C ILE A 387 1.25 -17.35 -1.19
N VAL A 388 1.04 -18.54 -0.61
CA VAL A 388 0.00 -18.77 0.39
C VAL A 388 0.66 -18.80 1.76
N ILE A 389 0.12 -18.03 2.70
CA ILE A 389 0.52 -18.07 4.10
C ILE A 389 -0.33 -19.12 4.80
N ASP A 390 0.29 -20.24 5.20
CA ASP A 390 -0.39 -21.28 5.97
C ASP A 390 -0.23 -21.02 7.47
N GLU A 391 -1.29 -20.72 8.17
CA GLU A 391 -1.28 -20.40 9.59
C GLU A 391 -0.95 -21.61 10.50
N LYS A 392 -1.04 -22.82 9.96
CA LYS A 392 -0.94 -24.08 10.76
C LYS A 392 0.48 -24.64 10.88
N ASN A 393 1.35 -24.31 9.94
CA ASN A 393 2.70 -24.90 9.88
C ASN A 393 3.78 -23.84 9.85
N ASP A 394 4.48 -23.63 10.96
CA ASP A 394 5.56 -22.63 11.08
C ASP A 394 6.83 -22.97 10.27
N GLN A 395 6.96 -24.18 9.77
CA GLN A 395 8.20 -24.67 9.17
C GLN A 395 8.21 -24.86 7.64
N LEU A 396 7.07 -24.76 6.92
CA LEU A 396 6.98 -25.24 5.52
C LEU A 396 6.34 -24.28 4.52
N MET A 397 6.45 -23.04 4.73
CA MET A 397 5.62 -21.97 4.25
C MET A 397 6.02 -21.33 2.94
N ASN A 398 6.52 -22.06 1.98
CA ASN A 398 6.82 -21.48 0.68
C ASN A 398 6.35 -22.38 -0.48
N THR A 399 5.07 -22.54 -0.65
CA THR A 399 4.58 -22.97 -1.96
C THR A 399 4.55 -21.75 -2.89
N ASN A 400 5.72 -21.42 -3.44
CA ASN A 400 5.81 -20.45 -4.52
C ASN A 400 5.21 -21.10 -5.79
N ILE A 401 3.97 -20.79 -6.09
CA ILE A 401 3.32 -21.23 -7.31
C ILE A 401 3.59 -20.18 -8.38
N ILE A 402 4.52 -20.48 -9.29
CA ILE A 402 4.88 -19.59 -10.39
C ILE A 402 4.01 -19.91 -11.59
N ARG A 403 3.31 -18.92 -12.11
CA ARG A 403 2.42 -19.04 -13.26
C ARG A 403 2.74 -18.03 -14.34
N LYS A 404 2.77 -18.46 -15.60
CA LYS A 404 2.81 -17.56 -16.76
C LYS A 404 1.46 -16.88 -16.93
N ILE A 405 1.50 -15.58 -17.20
CA ILE A 405 0.31 -14.78 -17.49
C ILE A 405 0.07 -14.84 -19.01
N ASN A 406 -1.12 -15.23 -19.42
CA ASN A 406 -1.49 -15.26 -20.85
C ASN A 406 -1.70 -13.82 -21.39
N SER A 407 -1.92 -13.73 -22.72
CA SER A 407 -2.18 -12.45 -23.40
C SER A 407 -3.46 -11.73 -22.91
N LYS A 408 -4.39 -12.46 -22.26
CA LYS A 408 -5.61 -11.91 -21.66
C LYS A 408 -5.43 -11.51 -20.18
N GLY A 409 -4.23 -11.66 -19.61
CA GLY A 409 -3.94 -11.30 -18.22
C GLY A 409 -4.40 -12.34 -17.20
N SER A 410 -4.97 -13.48 -17.61
CA SER A 410 -5.36 -14.51 -16.67
C SER A 410 -4.18 -15.43 -16.34
N CYS A 411 -4.03 -15.71 -15.06
CA CYS A 411 -3.21 -16.83 -14.60
C CYS A 411 -4.05 -18.07 -14.78
N TYR A 412 -3.53 -19.09 -15.48
CA TYR A 412 -4.22 -20.37 -15.65
C TYR A 412 -4.58 -20.96 -14.29
N TYR A 413 -5.81 -20.77 -13.86
CA TYR A 413 -6.43 -21.70 -12.92
C TYR A 413 -6.82 -22.94 -13.73
N LYS A 414 -6.41 -24.14 -13.29
CA LYS A 414 -7.04 -25.36 -13.82
C LYS A 414 -8.54 -25.21 -13.61
N LYS A 415 -9.30 -25.47 -14.65
CA LYS A 415 -10.77 -25.38 -14.69
C LYS A 415 -11.45 -26.54 -13.93
N ASP A 416 -10.99 -26.88 -12.77
CA ASP A 416 -11.71 -27.83 -11.94
C ASP A 416 -12.75 -27.03 -11.18
N ASP A 417 -14.01 -27.17 -11.54
CA ASP A 417 -15.17 -26.44 -10.97
C ASP A 417 -15.32 -26.62 -9.44
N ASP A 418 -14.59 -27.54 -8.84
CA ASP A 418 -14.55 -27.82 -7.41
C ASP A 418 -13.69 -26.81 -6.60
N ASP A 419 -12.77 -26.07 -7.22
CA ASP A 419 -11.89 -25.12 -6.53
C ASP A 419 -12.64 -23.89 -5.97
N LEU A 420 -13.84 -23.61 -6.46
CA LEU A 420 -14.66 -22.47 -6.03
C LEU A 420 -15.20 -22.60 -4.60
N ASN A 421 -15.36 -23.82 -4.10
CA ASN A 421 -15.83 -24.06 -2.73
C ASN A 421 -14.71 -23.95 -1.70
N LEU A 422 -13.45 -23.87 -2.16
CA LEU A 422 -12.26 -23.79 -1.34
C LEU A 422 -11.82 -22.35 -1.02
N ILE A 423 -12.44 -21.32 -1.64
CA ILE A 423 -12.07 -19.92 -1.34
C ILE A 423 -12.65 -19.50 0.00
N ASN A 424 -11.78 -19.26 0.96
CA ASN A 424 -12.14 -18.66 2.24
C ASN A 424 -12.01 -17.12 2.14
N PHE A 425 -13.14 -16.42 2.04
CA PHE A 425 -13.19 -14.96 1.96
C PHE A 425 -12.92 -14.27 3.30
N ASP A 426 -13.01 -14.97 4.40
CA ASP A 426 -12.67 -14.45 5.71
C ASP A 426 -11.15 -14.28 5.87
N GLN A 427 -10.36 -15.14 5.23
CA GLN A 427 -8.89 -15.05 5.19
C GLN A 427 -8.44 -14.13 4.08
N LYS A 428 -7.97 -12.94 4.41
CA LYS A 428 -7.60 -11.92 3.44
C LYS A 428 -6.36 -11.12 3.83
N ILE A 429 -5.58 -10.79 2.82
CA ILE A 429 -4.42 -9.89 2.91
C ILE A 429 -4.80 -8.59 2.24
N THR A 430 -5.04 -7.55 3.03
CA THR A 430 -5.46 -6.25 2.52
C THR A 430 -4.33 -5.23 2.47
N LYS A 431 -3.30 -5.39 3.34
CA LYS A 431 -2.20 -4.45 3.52
C LYS A 431 -0.85 -5.15 3.39
N HIS A 432 0.07 -4.47 2.76
CA HIS A 432 1.43 -4.92 2.54
C HIS A 432 2.30 -3.72 2.14
N ALA A 433 3.61 -3.89 2.18
CA ALA A 433 4.56 -2.88 1.74
C ALA A 433 5.85 -3.51 1.22
N PHE A 434 6.41 -2.95 0.15
CA PHE A 434 7.78 -3.21 -0.28
C PHE A 434 8.77 -2.31 0.46
N CYS A 435 9.91 -2.86 0.80
CA CYS A 435 11.04 -2.08 1.29
C CYS A 435 11.64 -1.27 0.14
N PRO A 436 11.83 0.06 0.28
CA PRO A 436 12.33 0.89 -0.81
C PRO A 436 13.73 0.52 -1.32
N ASN A 437 14.60 0.02 -0.45
CA ASN A 437 16.03 -0.18 -0.75
C ASN A 437 16.47 -1.64 -0.87
N SER A 438 15.56 -2.59 -0.71
CA SER A 438 15.91 -4.02 -0.74
C SER A 438 14.78 -4.88 -1.25
N ASN A 439 15.11 -6.12 -1.67
CA ASN A 439 14.14 -7.16 -2.03
C ASN A 439 13.49 -7.75 -0.77
N PHE A 440 12.91 -6.91 0.04
CA PHE A 440 12.26 -7.27 1.29
C PHE A 440 10.83 -6.76 1.26
N LEU A 441 9.89 -7.60 1.63
CA LEU A 441 8.48 -7.24 1.67
C LEU A 441 7.84 -7.66 2.99
N VAL A 442 6.82 -6.92 3.35
CA VAL A 442 6.05 -7.11 4.57
C VAL A 442 4.59 -7.29 4.20
N ILE A 443 4.00 -8.35 4.72
CA ILE A 443 2.60 -8.72 4.51
C ILE A 443 1.89 -8.69 5.84
N VAL A 444 0.69 -8.14 5.85
CA VAL A 444 -0.16 -8.09 7.03
C VAL A 444 -1.34 -9.03 6.88
N VAL A 445 -1.51 -9.92 7.85
CA VAL A 445 -2.68 -10.79 8.00
C VAL A 445 -3.32 -10.48 9.34
N TYR A 446 -4.43 -9.76 9.34
CA TYR A 446 -5.13 -9.26 10.54
C TYR A 446 -4.24 -8.38 11.43
N ASN A 447 -3.74 -8.94 12.54
CA ASN A 447 -2.84 -8.33 13.50
C ASN A 447 -1.39 -8.85 13.42
N CYS A 448 -1.13 -9.75 12.47
CA CYS A 448 0.16 -10.40 12.30
C CYS A 448 0.93 -9.83 11.11
N ILE A 449 2.23 -9.76 11.28
CA ILE A 449 3.15 -9.27 10.26
C ILE A 449 4.07 -10.43 9.85
N TYR A 450 4.09 -10.71 8.55
CA TYR A 450 4.97 -11.71 7.93
C TYR A 450 5.96 -11.00 7.02
N THR A 451 7.23 -11.38 7.12
CA THR A 451 8.28 -10.79 6.30
C THR A 451 8.87 -11.82 5.34
N TYR A 452 9.21 -11.37 4.16
CA TYR A 452 9.78 -12.20 3.09
C TYR A 452 10.97 -11.53 2.44
N HIS A 453 11.98 -12.33 2.10
CA HIS A 453 13.13 -11.92 1.28
C HIS A 453 13.02 -12.49 -0.13
N GLY A 454 13.26 -11.62 -1.11
CA GLY A 454 13.39 -12.02 -2.51
C GLY A 454 14.82 -12.39 -2.83
N ASN A 455 15.04 -13.64 -3.24
CA ASN A 455 16.31 -14.12 -3.75
C ASN A 455 16.18 -14.44 -5.24
N LEU A 456 17.19 -14.08 -6.04
CA LEU A 456 17.25 -14.51 -7.42
C LEU A 456 17.41 -16.04 -7.44
N GLY A 457 16.33 -16.73 -7.78
CA GLY A 457 16.30 -18.19 -7.85
C GLY A 457 17.26 -18.76 -8.88
N LYS A 458 17.54 -20.06 -8.76
CA LYS A 458 18.31 -20.81 -9.76
C LYS A 458 17.55 -20.81 -11.09
N LYS A 459 18.29 -20.79 -12.20
CA LYS A 459 17.74 -20.90 -13.55
C LYS A 459 16.74 -22.04 -13.65
N VAL A 460 15.52 -21.75 -14.05
CA VAL A 460 14.55 -22.79 -14.42
C VAL A 460 14.79 -23.09 -15.89
N GLY A 461 15.36 -24.26 -16.15
CA GLY A 461 15.62 -24.80 -17.49
C GLY A 461 14.34 -25.24 -18.19
#